data_b10a6c9df05d23de914f75bfddc1b2cc
#
_entry.id   b10a6c9df05d23de914f75bfddc1b2cc
#
_cell.length_a   1.000
_cell.length_b   1.000
_cell.length_c   1.000
_cell.angle_alpha   90.00
_cell.angle_beta   90.00
_cell.angle_gamma   90.00
#
_symmetry.space_group_name_H-M   'P 1'
#
loop_
_entity.id
_entity.type
_entity.pdbx_description
1 polymer ?
#
loop_
_entity_poly.entity_id
_entity_poly.type
_entity_poly.pdbx_seq_one_letter_code
_entity_poly.pdbx_strand_id
1 'polypeptide(L)'
;MRKKITMNVATPTIQEAIDLFIRKCRVKNLSEKTITTYSIHLKMFSEYHNGTLEEISKDIVDDYIMSLKGKVNDTTVNSYLRSVRVFLYYCMDCNYIPKFKINMIKVDKKIKETYTTEELQRLLVKPEKSSFAEYRTWVFINYLLATGNRLSTALDLKIKDINFDDGTIALCKTKSRKQQIIPLSKSISVVLKEYLAIRGGVPEDYVFCNVYGEKAAPRSYQDMVSSYNIKRGVNKTSIHLFRHTFAKQWILAGGDVFRLQKILGHSDLTVTREYVNMFGQDLQLDFDRFNPLDNVKKERRSLWKKN
;
A
#
# COMPACT_ATOMS: atom_id res chain seq x y z
N MET A 1 -7.42 -3.94 59.53
CA MET A 1 -7.02 -4.05 58.09
C MET A 1 -5.69 -3.34 57.87
N ARG A 2 -4.65 -4.04 57.46
CA ARG A 2 -3.33 -3.44 57.15
C ARG A 2 -3.44 -2.77 55.76
N LYS A 3 -3.30 -1.44 55.68
CA LYS A 3 -3.21 -0.72 54.39
C LYS A 3 -1.87 -1.10 53.73
N LYS A 4 -1.95 -1.67 52.52
CA LYS A 4 -0.81 -1.83 51.64
C LYS A 4 -0.27 -0.42 51.29
N ILE A 5 0.97 -0.14 51.58
CA ILE A 5 1.66 1.06 51.12
C ILE A 5 1.89 0.87 49.62
N THR A 6 1.17 1.62 48.79
CA THR A 6 1.46 1.73 47.35
C THR A 6 2.46 2.87 47.18
N MET A 7 3.61 2.59 46.53
CA MET A 7 4.52 3.64 46.09
C MET A 7 3.76 4.52 45.09
N ASN A 8 3.57 5.78 45.45
CA ASN A 8 3.04 6.80 44.55
C ASN A 8 4.17 7.13 43.52
N VAL A 9 4.22 6.42 42.43
CA VAL A 9 5.04 6.83 41.28
C VAL A 9 4.24 7.97 40.61
N ALA A 10 4.81 9.17 40.59
CA ALA A 10 4.19 10.33 39.98
C ALA A 10 3.84 9.99 38.51
N THR A 11 2.58 10.20 38.15
CA THR A 11 2.11 10.03 36.78
C THR A 11 2.84 11.04 35.90
N PRO A 12 3.44 10.61 34.76
CA PRO A 12 4.15 11.54 33.89
C PRO A 12 3.16 12.54 33.25
N THR A 13 3.64 13.70 32.87
CA THR A 13 2.89 14.62 32.00
C THR A 13 2.57 13.95 30.67
N ILE A 14 1.58 14.48 29.93
CA ILE A 14 1.24 13.96 28.59
C ILE A 14 2.46 13.96 27.66
N GLN A 15 3.25 15.04 27.70
CA GLN A 15 4.44 15.17 26.87
C GLN A 15 5.50 14.13 27.22
N GLU A 16 5.78 13.93 28.48
CA GLU A 16 6.71 12.88 28.96
C GLU A 16 6.24 11.48 28.57
N ALA A 17 4.92 11.22 28.67
CA ALA A 17 4.34 9.95 28.24
C ALA A 17 4.46 9.74 26.73
N ILE A 18 4.28 10.79 25.92
CA ILE A 18 4.49 10.75 24.45
C ILE A 18 5.96 10.44 24.16
N ASP A 19 6.90 11.08 24.81
CA ASP A 19 8.34 10.87 24.60
C ASP A 19 8.76 9.43 24.95
N LEU A 20 8.26 8.91 26.06
CA LEU A 20 8.45 7.50 26.47
C LEU A 20 7.86 6.53 25.44
N PHE A 21 6.65 6.82 24.93
CA PHE A 21 6.01 6.03 23.89
C PHE A 21 6.81 6.05 22.59
N ILE A 22 7.25 7.21 22.13
CA ILE A 22 8.08 7.36 20.93
C ILE A 22 9.41 6.60 21.08
N ARG A 23 10.06 6.68 22.26
CA ARG A 23 11.24 5.87 22.57
C ARG A 23 10.94 4.37 22.44
N LYS A 24 9.81 3.88 22.99
CA LYS A 24 9.37 2.48 22.85
C LYS A 24 9.13 2.10 21.38
N CYS A 25 8.58 3.01 20.56
CA CYS A 25 8.41 2.80 19.13
C CYS A 25 9.75 2.63 18.40
N ARG A 26 10.77 3.41 18.76
CA ARG A 26 12.15 3.26 18.23
C ARG A 26 12.76 1.93 18.63
N VAL A 27 12.65 1.53 19.90
CA VAL A 27 13.12 0.22 20.38
C VAL A 27 12.45 -0.94 19.62
N LYS A 28 11.16 -0.80 19.28
CA LYS A 28 10.43 -1.76 18.43
C LYS A 28 10.80 -1.66 16.95
N ASN A 29 11.77 -0.84 16.58
CA ASN A 29 12.22 -0.63 15.20
C ASN A 29 11.09 -0.26 14.23
N LEU A 30 10.16 0.62 14.63
CA LEU A 30 9.16 1.19 13.73
C LEU A 30 9.86 2.11 12.71
N SER A 31 9.25 2.25 11.53
CA SER A 31 9.80 3.16 10.50
C SER A 31 9.74 4.62 10.98
N GLU A 32 10.73 5.43 10.61
CA GLU A 32 10.74 6.88 10.92
C GLU A 32 9.46 7.58 10.46
N LYS A 33 8.93 7.19 9.28
CA LYS A 33 7.66 7.72 8.80
C LYS A 33 6.49 7.42 9.76
N THR A 34 6.46 6.24 10.38
CA THR A 34 5.43 5.88 11.36
C THR A 34 5.61 6.69 12.64
N ILE A 35 6.84 6.84 13.10
CA ILE A 35 7.19 7.62 14.29
C ILE A 35 6.79 9.08 14.09
N THR A 36 7.17 9.69 12.97
CA THR A 36 6.77 11.07 12.63
C THR A 36 5.24 11.23 12.59
N THR A 37 4.52 10.25 12.00
CA THR A 37 3.05 10.27 11.98
C THR A 37 2.48 10.23 13.40
N TYR A 38 3.02 9.37 14.27
CA TYR A 38 2.58 9.33 15.68
C TYR A 38 2.87 10.65 16.38
N SER A 39 4.09 11.20 16.24
CA SER A 39 4.44 12.48 16.87
C SER A 39 3.50 13.62 16.47
N ILE A 40 3.18 13.73 15.17
CA ILE A 40 2.25 14.77 14.68
C ILE A 40 0.83 14.58 15.25
N HIS A 41 0.30 13.36 15.17
CA HIS A 41 -1.08 13.10 15.61
C HIS A 41 -1.22 13.22 17.13
N LEU A 42 -0.20 12.80 17.89
CA LEU A 42 -0.22 12.90 19.34
C LEU A 42 -0.04 14.34 19.82
N LYS A 43 0.77 15.14 19.12
CA LYS A 43 0.84 16.58 19.37
C LYS A 43 -0.53 17.24 19.18
N MET A 44 -1.24 16.95 18.09
CA MET A 44 -2.59 17.48 17.86
C MET A 44 -3.57 17.07 18.97
N PHE A 45 -3.47 15.82 19.45
CA PHE A 45 -4.33 15.34 20.53
C PHE A 45 -4.00 16.02 21.88
N SER A 46 -2.71 16.18 22.21
CA SER A 46 -2.28 16.85 23.45
C SER A 46 -2.66 18.33 23.47
N GLU A 47 -2.56 19.04 22.33
CA GLU A 47 -3.00 20.43 22.19
C GLU A 47 -4.52 20.57 22.34
N TYR A 48 -5.29 19.60 21.86
CA TYR A 48 -6.74 19.56 22.04
C TYR A 48 -7.13 19.36 23.50
N HIS A 49 -6.57 18.34 24.15
CA HIS A 49 -6.95 17.98 25.52
C HIS A 49 -6.51 19.04 26.54
N ASN A 50 -5.30 19.60 26.38
CA ASN A 50 -4.71 20.65 27.24
C ASN A 50 -4.89 20.44 28.75
N GLY A 51 -5.02 19.17 29.18
CA GLY A 51 -5.20 18.76 30.59
C GLY A 51 -4.12 17.79 31.03
N THR A 52 -4.36 17.13 32.16
CA THR A 52 -3.44 16.11 32.69
C THR A 52 -3.66 14.75 32.02
N LEU A 53 -2.66 13.87 32.09
CA LEU A 53 -2.79 12.51 31.56
C LEU A 53 -3.89 11.72 32.31
N GLU A 54 -4.04 11.93 33.60
CA GLU A 54 -5.00 11.23 34.47
C GLU A 54 -6.47 11.56 34.14
N GLU A 55 -6.73 12.75 33.60
CA GLU A 55 -8.06 13.19 33.18
C GLU A 55 -8.53 12.50 31.89
N ILE A 56 -7.63 11.86 31.14
CA ILE A 56 -7.99 11.24 29.87
C ILE A 56 -8.94 10.07 30.11
N SER A 57 -10.14 10.23 29.62
CA SER A 57 -11.23 9.26 29.68
C SER A 57 -11.74 8.91 28.27
N LYS A 58 -12.68 7.98 28.23
CA LYS A 58 -13.36 7.66 26.97
C LYS A 58 -14.10 8.88 26.42
N ASP A 59 -14.73 9.69 27.26
CA ASP A 59 -15.52 10.86 26.86
C ASP A 59 -14.61 11.92 26.18
N ILE A 60 -13.42 12.17 26.73
CA ILE A 60 -12.42 13.05 26.09
C ILE A 60 -12.03 12.56 24.70
N VAL A 61 -11.91 11.24 24.50
CA VAL A 61 -11.61 10.69 23.17
C VAL A 61 -12.81 10.84 22.24
N ASP A 62 -14.02 10.63 22.71
CA ASP A 62 -15.24 10.81 21.93
C ASP A 62 -15.44 12.31 21.55
N ASP A 63 -15.17 13.25 22.46
CA ASP A 63 -15.19 14.69 22.19
C ASP A 63 -14.10 15.09 21.18
N TYR A 64 -12.90 14.52 21.28
CA TYR A 64 -11.86 14.72 20.26
C TYR A 64 -12.31 14.27 18.87
N ILE A 65 -12.95 13.10 18.77
CA ILE A 65 -13.55 12.64 17.51
C ILE A 65 -14.56 13.65 16.99
N MET A 66 -15.46 14.14 17.86
CA MET A 66 -16.47 15.14 17.47
C MET A 66 -15.86 16.45 17.02
N SER A 67 -14.77 16.88 17.63
CA SER A 67 -14.03 18.09 17.23
C SER A 67 -13.41 18.01 15.82
N LEU A 68 -13.14 16.81 15.34
CA LEU A 68 -12.56 16.53 14.01
C LEU A 68 -13.62 16.34 12.94
N LYS A 69 -14.83 15.91 13.31
CA LYS A 69 -15.94 15.70 12.37
C LYS A 69 -16.32 17.01 11.69
N GLY A 70 -16.57 16.92 10.39
CA GLY A 70 -16.87 18.07 9.55
C GLY A 70 -15.65 18.90 9.11
N LYS A 71 -14.51 18.80 9.82
CA LYS A 71 -13.24 19.46 9.42
C LYS A 71 -12.40 18.60 8.49
N VAL A 72 -12.42 17.28 8.71
CA VAL A 72 -11.72 16.30 7.88
C VAL A 72 -12.62 15.10 7.58
N ASN A 73 -12.30 14.31 6.56
CA ASN A 73 -13.08 13.11 6.24
C ASN A 73 -12.87 12.01 7.29
N ASP A 74 -13.85 11.12 7.43
CA ASP A 74 -13.87 10.05 8.45
C ASP A 74 -12.68 9.09 8.36
N THR A 75 -12.11 8.87 7.17
CA THR A 75 -10.88 8.09 7.00
C THR A 75 -9.69 8.77 7.66
N THR A 76 -9.63 10.11 7.57
CA THR A 76 -8.58 10.92 8.23
C THR A 76 -8.78 10.94 9.74
N VAL A 77 -10.03 11.08 10.23
CA VAL A 77 -10.35 10.93 11.67
C VAL A 77 -9.84 9.59 12.18
N ASN A 78 -10.14 8.50 11.48
CA ASN A 78 -9.65 7.17 11.83
C ASN A 78 -8.11 7.06 11.78
N SER A 79 -7.44 7.82 10.93
CA SER A 79 -5.97 7.85 10.90
C SER A 79 -5.40 8.48 12.18
N TYR A 80 -5.97 9.61 12.62
CA TYR A 80 -5.60 10.25 13.89
C TYR A 80 -5.91 9.36 15.09
N LEU A 81 -7.12 8.81 15.11
CA LEU A 81 -7.58 7.94 16.19
C LEU A 81 -6.73 6.67 16.33
N ARG A 82 -6.21 6.08 15.24
CA ARG A 82 -5.28 4.94 15.33
C ARG A 82 -4.03 5.30 16.12
N SER A 83 -3.46 6.46 15.89
CA SER A 83 -2.26 6.92 16.61
C SER A 83 -2.56 7.17 18.07
N VAL A 84 -3.64 7.89 18.37
CA VAL A 84 -4.11 8.17 19.73
C VAL A 84 -4.42 6.86 20.47
N ARG A 85 -5.15 5.92 19.84
CA ARG A 85 -5.50 4.63 20.44
C ARG A 85 -4.26 3.81 20.84
N VAL A 86 -3.25 3.74 19.97
CA VAL A 86 -2.02 2.98 20.28
C VAL A 86 -1.28 3.62 21.45
N PHE A 87 -1.22 4.94 21.52
CA PHE A 87 -0.62 5.67 22.63
C PHE A 87 -1.40 5.48 23.93
N LEU A 88 -2.72 5.66 23.92
CA LEU A 88 -3.55 5.51 25.12
C LEU A 88 -3.54 4.07 25.65
N TYR A 89 -3.52 3.06 24.78
CA TYR A 89 -3.32 1.68 25.21
C TYR A 89 -1.95 1.46 25.85
N TYR A 90 -0.90 2.13 25.35
CA TYR A 90 0.40 2.14 26.03
C TYR A 90 0.29 2.78 27.44
N CYS A 91 -0.41 3.89 27.58
CA CYS A 91 -0.63 4.53 28.89
C CYS A 91 -1.45 3.64 29.84
N MET A 92 -2.47 2.94 29.34
CA MET A 92 -3.25 1.94 30.10
C MET A 92 -2.37 0.76 30.55
N ASP A 93 -1.49 0.25 29.67
CA ASP A 93 -0.56 -0.83 30.01
C ASP A 93 0.47 -0.42 31.06
N CYS A 94 0.85 0.85 31.09
CA CYS A 94 1.74 1.44 32.10
C CYS A 94 0.97 1.84 33.39
N ASN A 95 -0.35 1.65 33.46
CA ASN A 95 -1.23 2.09 34.53
C ASN A 95 -1.19 3.62 34.79
N TYR A 96 -0.91 4.43 33.77
CA TYR A 96 -0.98 5.90 33.84
C TYR A 96 -2.45 6.39 33.81
N ILE A 97 -3.32 5.66 33.11
CA ILE A 97 -4.75 5.95 32.98
C ILE A 97 -5.58 4.67 33.18
N PRO A 98 -6.85 4.78 33.57
CA PRO A 98 -7.77 3.64 33.63
C PRO A 98 -7.94 2.94 32.29
N LYS A 99 -8.25 1.65 32.30
CA LYS A 99 -8.51 0.88 31.09
C LYS A 99 -9.89 1.16 30.53
N PHE A 100 -9.97 1.57 29.26
CA PHE A 100 -11.22 1.70 28.50
C PHE A 100 -11.01 1.31 27.03
N LYS A 101 -12.12 1.02 26.36
CA LYS A 101 -12.07 0.59 24.95
C LYS A 101 -12.25 1.79 24.02
N ILE A 102 -11.37 1.92 23.04
CA ILE A 102 -11.42 2.94 22.00
C ILE A 102 -11.83 2.27 20.69
N ASN A 103 -13.03 2.60 20.18
CA ASN A 103 -13.54 2.07 18.93
C ASN A 103 -13.22 3.01 17.76
N MET A 104 -12.94 2.41 16.60
CA MET A 104 -12.83 3.17 15.36
C MET A 104 -14.23 3.59 14.89
N ILE A 105 -14.35 4.75 14.24
CA ILE A 105 -15.61 5.15 13.62
C ILE A 105 -15.88 4.31 12.37
N LYS A 106 -17.15 4.05 12.09
CA LYS A 106 -17.57 3.39 10.85
C LYS A 106 -17.34 4.32 9.67
N VAL A 107 -16.77 3.79 8.60
CA VAL A 107 -16.51 4.55 7.37
C VAL A 107 -17.02 3.73 6.20
N ASP A 108 -17.76 4.38 5.31
CA ASP A 108 -18.23 3.75 4.09
C ASP A 108 -17.05 3.42 3.17
N LYS A 109 -17.01 2.18 2.71
CA LYS A 109 -15.99 1.73 1.77
C LYS A 109 -16.36 2.19 0.37
N LYS A 110 -15.62 3.17 -0.16
CA LYS A 110 -15.76 3.57 -1.56
C LYS A 110 -15.13 2.51 -2.46
N ILE A 111 -15.77 2.25 -3.60
CA ILE A 111 -15.20 1.40 -4.66
C ILE A 111 -13.91 2.06 -5.13
N LYS A 112 -12.82 1.27 -5.15
CA LYS A 112 -11.53 1.77 -5.62
C LYS A 112 -11.59 2.00 -7.12
N GLU A 113 -11.32 3.23 -7.51
CA GLU A 113 -11.24 3.62 -8.91
C GLU A 113 -10.11 2.86 -9.62
N THR A 114 -10.30 2.58 -10.91
CA THR A 114 -9.31 1.94 -11.78
C THR A 114 -9.28 2.63 -13.13
N TYR A 115 -8.22 2.44 -13.91
CA TYR A 115 -8.21 2.89 -15.30
C TYR A 115 -9.12 2.02 -16.15
N THR A 116 -9.80 2.64 -17.14
CA THR A 116 -10.52 1.93 -18.21
C THR A 116 -9.53 1.45 -19.28
N THR A 117 -10.01 0.57 -20.18
CA THR A 117 -9.21 0.08 -21.31
C THR A 117 -8.79 1.23 -22.23
N GLU A 118 -9.70 2.16 -22.51
CA GLU A 118 -9.46 3.32 -23.37
C GLU A 118 -8.46 4.31 -22.75
N GLU A 119 -8.52 4.51 -21.42
CA GLU A 119 -7.54 5.32 -20.70
C GLU A 119 -6.15 4.66 -20.76
N LEU A 120 -6.08 3.34 -20.55
CA LEU A 120 -4.82 2.60 -20.66
C LEU A 120 -4.25 2.64 -22.06
N GLN A 121 -5.07 2.49 -23.10
CA GLN A 121 -4.63 2.58 -24.49
C GLN A 121 -3.96 3.93 -24.76
N ARG A 122 -4.51 5.04 -24.27
CA ARG A 122 -3.90 6.37 -24.41
C ARG A 122 -2.59 6.51 -23.63
N LEU A 123 -2.53 5.98 -22.41
CA LEU A 123 -1.34 6.06 -21.56
C LEU A 123 -0.18 5.19 -22.05
N LEU A 124 -0.47 4.07 -22.70
CA LEU A 124 0.51 3.10 -23.16
C LEU A 124 1.06 3.38 -24.57
N VAL A 125 0.55 4.40 -25.28
CA VAL A 125 1.16 4.84 -26.54
C VAL A 125 2.61 5.26 -26.28
N LYS A 126 3.55 4.60 -26.97
CA LYS A 126 4.98 4.93 -26.86
C LYS A 126 5.22 6.34 -27.38
N PRO A 127 5.85 7.22 -26.60
CA PRO A 127 6.11 8.58 -27.05
C PRO A 127 7.20 8.57 -28.14
N GLU A 128 6.87 9.17 -29.30
CA GLU A 128 7.81 9.40 -30.39
C GLU A 128 8.49 10.78 -30.22
N LYS A 129 9.78 10.90 -30.52
CA LYS A 129 10.55 12.16 -30.48
C LYS A 129 10.40 12.94 -29.16
N SER A 130 10.28 12.22 -28.01
CA SER A 130 10.07 12.82 -26.70
C SER A 130 11.36 13.03 -25.93
N SER A 131 11.29 13.83 -24.87
CA SER A 131 12.38 13.94 -23.89
C SER A 131 12.61 12.61 -23.16
N PHE A 132 13.82 12.37 -22.70
CA PHE A 132 14.12 11.20 -21.85
C PHE A 132 13.18 11.13 -20.63
N ALA A 133 12.79 12.26 -20.06
CA ALA A 133 11.85 12.33 -18.94
C ALA A 133 10.47 11.76 -19.29
N GLU A 134 9.94 12.08 -20.48
CA GLU A 134 8.64 11.56 -20.91
C GLU A 134 8.73 10.07 -21.25
N TYR A 135 9.78 9.65 -21.94
CA TYR A 135 10.04 8.23 -22.23
C TYR A 135 10.18 7.41 -20.94
N ARG A 136 10.96 7.88 -19.97
CA ARG A 136 11.09 7.25 -18.65
C ARG A 136 9.72 7.15 -17.93
N THR A 137 8.88 8.18 -18.04
CA THR A 137 7.52 8.15 -17.46
C THR A 137 6.67 7.06 -18.09
N TRP A 138 6.72 6.93 -19.41
CA TRP A 138 6.03 5.87 -20.13
C TRP A 138 6.52 4.48 -19.70
N VAL A 139 7.82 4.26 -19.60
CA VAL A 139 8.39 3.00 -19.09
C VAL A 139 7.91 2.72 -17.66
N PHE A 140 7.92 3.75 -16.81
CA PHE A 140 7.47 3.62 -15.42
C PHE A 140 6.00 3.21 -15.31
N ILE A 141 5.13 3.79 -16.12
CA ILE A 141 3.70 3.43 -16.20
C ILE A 141 3.53 1.98 -16.68
N ASN A 142 4.26 1.56 -17.73
CA ASN A 142 4.26 0.17 -18.18
C ASN A 142 4.70 -0.78 -17.06
N TYR A 143 5.76 -0.43 -16.34
CA TYR A 143 6.26 -1.23 -15.21
C TYR A 143 5.22 -1.35 -14.09
N LEU A 144 4.60 -0.26 -13.70
CA LEU A 144 3.57 -0.26 -12.65
C LEU A 144 2.36 -1.11 -13.04
N LEU A 145 1.91 -1.00 -14.29
CA LEU A 145 0.79 -1.78 -14.80
C LEU A 145 1.14 -3.27 -14.94
N ALA A 146 2.37 -3.61 -15.32
CA ALA A 146 2.79 -4.99 -15.49
C ALA A 146 3.08 -5.73 -14.18
N THR A 147 3.40 -5.00 -13.09
CA THR A 147 3.83 -5.61 -11.82
C THR A 147 2.90 -5.33 -10.65
N GLY A 148 2.07 -4.31 -10.74
CA GLY A 148 1.25 -3.82 -9.62
C GLY A 148 2.07 -3.32 -8.43
N ASN A 149 3.36 -3.04 -8.58
CA ASN A 149 4.25 -2.64 -7.49
C ASN A 149 3.85 -1.30 -6.84
N ARG A 150 4.21 -1.13 -5.57
CA ARG A 150 4.07 0.16 -4.90
C ARG A 150 5.13 1.13 -5.41
N LEU A 151 4.78 2.45 -5.43
CA LEU A 151 5.72 3.51 -5.84
C LEU A 151 7.08 3.39 -5.16
N SER A 152 7.13 3.27 -3.84
CA SER A 152 8.39 3.16 -3.10
C SER A 152 9.22 1.93 -3.50
N THR A 153 8.55 0.79 -3.75
CA THR A 153 9.22 -0.45 -4.19
C THR A 153 9.79 -0.28 -5.59
N ALA A 154 9.04 0.36 -6.49
CA ALA A 154 9.51 0.63 -7.86
C ALA A 154 10.72 1.59 -7.87
N LEU A 155 10.72 2.63 -7.02
CA LEU A 155 11.83 3.59 -6.91
C LEU A 155 13.07 3.03 -6.18
N ASP A 156 12.92 1.93 -5.44
CA ASP A 156 14.03 1.23 -4.81
C ASP A 156 14.67 0.16 -5.73
N LEU A 157 14.07 -0.11 -6.91
CA LEU A 157 14.55 -1.12 -7.86
C LEU A 157 15.88 -0.71 -8.49
N LYS A 158 16.85 -1.61 -8.44
CA LYS A 158 18.17 -1.46 -9.08
C LYS A 158 18.27 -2.29 -10.34
N ILE A 159 19.20 -1.96 -11.23
CA ILE A 159 19.42 -2.69 -12.49
C ILE A 159 19.74 -4.16 -12.21
N LYS A 160 20.59 -4.45 -11.23
CA LYS A 160 20.95 -5.81 -10.80
C LYS A 160 19.78 -6.66 -10.28
N ASP A 161 18.69 -6.03 -9.86
CA ASP A 161 17.52 -6.73 -9.32
C ASP A 161 16.66 -7.35 -10.43
N ILE A 162 16.93 -7.04 -11.70
CA ILE A 162 16.22 -7.56 -12.87
C ILE A 162 17.05 -8.68 -13.50
N ASN A 163 16.54 -9.89 -13.45
CA ASN A 163 17.12 -11.02 -14.16
C ASN A 163 16.30 -11.28 -15.43
N PHE A 164 16.85 -10.91 -16.58
CA PHE A 164 16.20 -11.08 -17.87
C PHE A 164 16.24 -12.52 -18.39
N ASP A 165 17.21 -13.32 -17.95
CA ASP A 165 17.38 -14.70 -18.40
C ASP A 165 16.37 -15.60 -17.67
N ASP A 166 16.24 -15.46 -16.37
CA ASP A 166 15.26 -16.18 -15.56
C ASP A 166 13.85 -15.56 -15.65
N GLY A 167 13.71 -14.39 -16.24
CA GLY A 167 12.44 -13.67 -16.32
C GLY A 167 11.88 -13.28 -14.94
N THR A 168 12.72 -12.74 -14.04
CA THR A 168 12.33 -12.39 -12.66
C THR A 168 12.85 -11.01 -12.24
N ILE A 169 12.18 -10.46 -11.23
CA ILE A 169 12.57 -9.21 -10.54
C ILE A 169 12.66 -9.49 -9.04
N ALA A 170 13.81 -9.22 -8.44
CA ALA A 170 14.04 -9.30 -7.00
C ALA A 170 13.68 -7.97 -6.31
N LEU A 171 12.66 -7.95 -5.46
CA LEU A 171 12.24 -6.78 -4.70
C LEU A 171 12.87 -6.83 -3.31
N CYS A 172 14.05 -6.24 -3.15
CA CYS A 172 14.84 -6.30 -1.92
C CYS A 172 14.26 -5.43 -0.80
N LYS A 173 13.64 -4.28 -1.13
CA LYS A 173 13.02 -3.35 -0.17
C LYS A 173 11.52 -3.31 -0.32
N THR A 174 10.81 -4.09 0.48
CA THR A 174 9.35 -4.06 0.52
C THR A 174 8.85 -3.45 1.84
N LYS A 175 7.62 -2.95 1.86
CA LYS A 175 6.98 -2.43 3.07
C LYS A 175 6.91 -3.47 4.20
N SER A 176 6.85 -4.75 3.85
CA SER A 176 6.82 -5.87 4.81
C SER A 176 8.20 -6.30 5.31
N ARG A 177 9.28 -5.64 4.88
CA ARG A 177 10.69 -6.00 5.17
C ARG A 177 11.08 -7.42 4.72
N LYS A 178 10.27 -8.07 3.88
CA LYS A 178 10.55 -9.38 3.28
C LYS A 178 11.02 -9.17 1.85
N GLN A 179 12.07 -9.84 1.45
CA GLN A 179 12.46 -9.93 0.05
C GLN A 179 11.38 -10.69 -0.72
N GLN A 180 11.13 -10.29 -1.94
CA GLN A 180 10.13 -10.89 -2.80
C GLN A 180 10.66 -11.00 -4.23
N ILE A 181 10.44 -12.15 -4.86
CA ILE A 181 10.71 -12.33 -6.28
C ILE A 181 9.36 -12.36 -7.01
N ILE A 182 9.24 -11.56 -8.06
CA ILE A 182 8.07 -11.52 -8.93
C ILE A 182 8.46 -11.86 -10.36
N PRO A 183 7.56 -12.44 -11.17
CA PRO A 183 7.82 -12.72 -12.56
C PRO A 183 7.92 -11.44 -13.39
N LEU A 184 8.78 -11.46 -14.40
CA LEU A 184 8.94 -10.45 -15.42
C LEU A 184 8.22 -10.91 -16.69
N SER A 185 7.09 -10.26 -17.06
CA SER A 185 6.39 -10.63 -18.27
C SER A 185 7.19 -10.28 -19.54
N LYS A 186 6.96 -11.01 -20.63
CA LYS A 186 7.63 -10.77 -21.92
C LYS A 186 7.53 -9.32 -22.38
N SER A 187 6.33 -8.73 -22.29
CA SER A 187 6.08 -7.35 -22.74
C SER A 187 6.92 -6.33 -21.97
N ILE A 188 6.95 -6.40 -20.63
CA ILE A 188 7.74 -5.45 -19.84
C ILE A 188 9.24 -5.72 -19.93
N SER A 189 9.66 -6.97 -20.18
CA SER A 189 11.06 -7.32 -20.46
C SER A 189 11.61 -6.56 -21.65
N VAL A 190 10.86 -6.52 -22.76
CA VAL A 190 11.25 -5.77 -23.97
C VAL A 190 11.37 -4.27 -23.66
N VAL A 191 10.38 -3.69 -22.99
CA VAL A 191 10.38 -2.26 -22.64
C VAL A 191 11.55 -1.90 -21.72
N LEU A 192 11.84 -2.75 -20.73
CA LEU A 192 12.94 -2.50 -19.79
C LEU A 192 14.32 -2.68 -20.45
N LYS A 193 14.50 -3.67 -21.33
CA LYS A 193 15.76 -3.85 -22.08
C LYS A 193 16.07 -2.61 -22.95
N GLU A 194 15.08 -2.13 -23.70
CA GLU A 194 15.23 -0.93 -24.52
C GLU A 194 15.52 0.31 -23.65
N TYR A 195 14.76 0.47 -22.56
CA TYR A 195 14.97 1.59 -21.65
C TYR A 195 16.38 1.59 -21.03
N LEU A 196 16.85 0.43 -20.56
CA LEU A 196 18.18 0.33 -19.93
C LEU A 196 19.30 0.52 -20.93
N ALA A 197 19.11 0.13 -22.20
CA ALA A 197 20.09 0.42 -23.27
C ALA A 197 20.22 1.94 -23.50
N ILE A 198 19.11 2.69 -23.44
CA ILE A 198 19.12 4.16 -23.59
C ILE A 198 19.64 4.84 -22.33
N ARG A 199 19.20 4.39 -21.14
CA ARG A 199 19.57 4.97 -19.86
C ARG A 199 21.06 4.74 -19.55
N GLY A 200 21.58 3.59 -19.90
CA GLY A 200 22.90 3.11 -19.46
C GLY A 200 22.96 2.84 -17.94
N GLY A 201 24.15 2.87 -17.40
CA GLY A 201 24.41 2.73 -15.97
C GLY A 201 25.04 1.40 -15.57
N VAL A 202 25.32 1.27 -14.27
CA VAL A 202 25.94 0.08 -13.67
C VAL A 202 24.89 -0.71 -12.85
N PRO A 203 25.17 -1.98 -12.51
CA PRO A 203 24.20 -2.84 -11.79
C PRO A 203 23.62 -2.25 -10.51
N GLU A 204 24.40 -1.39 -9.81
CA GLU A 204 23.99 -0.77 -8.55
C GLU A 204 23.06 0.45 -8.72
N ASP A 205 22.91 0.95 -9.93
CA ASP A 205 22.10 2.12 -10.20
C ASP A 205 20.60 1.82 -10.11
N TYR A 206 19.82 2.85 -9.76
CA TYR A 206 18.37 2.75 -9.75
C TYR A 206 17.81 2.69 -11.17
N VAL A 207 16.88 1.77 -11.43
CA VAL A 207 16.16 1.69 -12.71
C VAL A 207 15.41 2.99 -12.98
N PHE A 208 14.67 3.46 -12.00
CA PHE A 208 13.88 4.69 -12.05
C PHE A 208 14.53 5.79 -11.21
N CYS A 209 15.41 6.56 -11.86
CA CYS A 209 16.22 7.59 -11.22
C CYS A 209 15.71 9.01 -11.51
N ASN A 210 16.29 10.01 -10.84
CA ASN A 210 16.17 11.41 -11.19
C ASN A 210 17.01 11.74 -12.45
N VAL A 211 17.13 13.00 -12.82
CA VAL A 211 17.90 13.44 -13.99
C VAL A 211 19.42 13.26 -13.82
N TYR A 212 19.89 13.07 -12.61
CA TYR A 212 21.30 12.87 -12.25
C TYR A 212 21.68 11.40 -12.06
N GLY A 213 20.75 10.46 -12.31
CA GLY A 213 20.97 9.02 -12.08
C GLY A 213 20.75 8.56 -10.63
N GLU A 214 20.43 9.48 -9.72
CA GLU A 214 20.25 9.20 -8.29
C GLU A 214 18.84 8.70 -7.97
N LYS A 215 18.64 8.21 -6.74
CA LYS A 215 17.33 7.82 -6.25
C LYS A 215 16.33 8.97 -6.31
N ALA A 216 15.23 8.73 -7.01
CA ALA A 216 14.20 9.75 -7.18
C ALA A 216 13.32 9.91 -5.93
N ALA A 217 12.89 11.15 -5.65
CA ALA A 217 11.91 11.43 -4.64
C ALA A 217 10.51 10.92 -5.09
N PRO A 218 9.74 10.26 -4.21
CA PRO A 218 8.39 9.78 -4.55
C PRO A 218 7.47 10.87 -5.09
N ARG A 219 7.57 12.07 -4.56
CA ARG A 219 6.74 13.22 -4.97
C ARG A 219 6.99 13.60 -6.44
N SER A 220 8.26 13.65 -6.87
CA SER A 220 8.60 13.99 -8.25
C SER A 220 7.99 13.00 -9.27
N TYR A 221 7.96 11.70 -8.93
CA TYR A 221 7.32 10.70 -9.79
C TYR A 221 5.79 10.79 -9.77
N GLN A 222 5.18 11.17 -8.65
CA GLN A 222 3.75 11.44 -8.59
C GLN A 222 3.37 12.60 -9.51
N ASP A 223 4.10 13.71 -9.44
CA ASP A 223 3.86 14.91 -10.24
C ASP A 223 4.12 14.64 -11.74
N MET A 224 5.18 13.86 -12.04
CA MET A 224 5.53 13.46 -13.41
C MET A 224 4.44 12.57 -14.04
N VAL A 225 3.94 11.56 -13.33
CA VAL A 225 2.85 10.69 -13.80
C VAL A 225 1.55 11.48 -13.91
N SER A 226 1.26 12.35 -12.97
CA SER A 226 0.08 13.22 -13.03
C SER A 226 0.08 14.09 -14.29
N SER A 227 1.18 14.79 -14.58
CA SER A 227 1.33 15.61 -15.77
C SER A 227 1.24 14.78 -17.07
N TYR A 228 1.84 13.59 -17.07
CA TYR A 228 1.81 12.67 -18.20
C TYR A 228 0.38 12.22 -18.52
N ASN A 229 -0.40 11.86 -17.49
CA ASN A 229 -1.77 11.41 -17.64
C ASN A 229 -2.67 12.54 -18.17
N ILE A 230 -2.57 13.73 -17.59
CA ILE A 230 -3.35 14.92 -18.01
C ILE A 230 -3.06 15.25 -19.48
N LYS A 231 -1.80 15.28 -19.90
CA LYS A 231 -1.42 15.52 -21.31
C LYS A 231 -2.06 14.54 -22.29
N ARG A 232 -2.42 13.33 -21.84
CA ARG A 232 -3.08 12.28 -22.63
C ARG A 232 -4.58 12.22 -22.43
N GLY A 233 -5.17 13.26 -21.83
CA GLY A 233 -6.60 13.37 -21.59
C GLY A 233 -7.13 12.37 -20.55
N VAL A 234 -6.28 11.99 -19.57
CA VAL A 234 -6.66 11.10 -18.46
C VAL A 234 -6.57 11.88 -17.16
N ASN A 235 -7.72 12.22 -16.57
CA ASN A 235 -7.78 13.03 -15.35
C ASN A 235 -7.44 12.25 -14.07
N LYS A 236 -7.27 10.95 -14.14
CA LYS A 236 -6.85 10.09 -13.03
C LYS A 236 -5.33 10.17 -12.88
N THR A 237 -4.86 10.74 -11.77
CA THR A 237 -3.45 11.08 -11.56
C THR A 237 -2.73 10.24 -10.51
N SER A 238 -3.47 9.45 -9.73
CA SER A 238 -2.89 8.65 -8.66
C SER A 238 -2.14 7.42 -9.17
N ILE A 239 -0.87 7.30 -8.81
CA ILE A 239 -0.04 6.12 -9.13
C ILE A 239 -0.63 4.82 -8.56
N HIS A 240 -1.33 4.88 -7.42
CA HIS A 240 -1.95 3.69 -6.83
C HIS A 240 -3.04 3.07 -7.72
N LEU A 241 -3.62 3.83 -8.65
CA LEU A 241 -4.62 3.33 -9.58
C LEU A 241 -4.05 2.26 -10.53
N PHE A 242 -2.78 2.34 -10.93
CA PHE A 242 -2.14 1.28 -11.73
C PHE A 242 -2.14 -0.06 -10.99
N ARG A 243 -1.85 -0.04 -9.70
CA ARG A 243 -1.90 -1.24 -8.87
C ARG A 243 -3.32 -1.77 -8.68
N HIS A 244 -4.31 -0.89 -8.50
CA HIS A 244 -5.72 -1.28 -8.43
C HIS A 244 -6.18 -1.87 -9.77
N THR A 245 -5.77 -1.27 -10.88
CA THR A 245 -6.06 -1.76 -12.23
C THR A 245 -5.40 -3.11 -12.49
N PHE A 246 -4.13 -3.28 -12.12
CA PHE A 246 -3.47 -4.58 -12.20
C PHE A 246 -4.24 -5.66 -11.44
N ALA A 247 -4.61 -5.40 -10.18
CA ALA A 247 -5.36 -6.35 -9.37
C ALA A 247 -6.73 -6.68 -9.94
N LYS A 248 -7.46 -5.67 -10.44
CA LYS A 248 -8.75 -5.85 -11.11
C LYS A 248 -8.61 -6.73 -12.35
N GLN A 249 -7.70 -6.37 -13.26
CA GLN A 249 -7.52 -7.11 -14.51
C GLN A 249 -7.06 -8.55 -14.26
N TRP A 250 -6.22 -8.76 -13.25
CA TRP A 250 -5.81 -10.10 -12.83
C TRP A 250 -7.00 -10.97 -12.42
N ILE A 251 -7.91 -10.42 -11.62
CA ILE A 251 -9.10 -11.14 -11.14
C ILE A 251 -10.08 -11.39 -12.29
N LEU A 252 -10.35 -10.38 -13.12
CA LEU A 252 -11.25 -10.52 -14.28
C LEU A 252 -10.71 -11.50 -15.32
N ALA A 253 -9.40 -11.68 -15.42
CA ALA A 253 -8.77 -12.70 -16.26
C ALA A 253 -8.75 -14.10 -15.61
N GLY A 254 -9.42 -14.33 -14.48
CA GLY A 254 -9.45 -15.62 -13.79
C GLY A 254 -8.14 -15.96 -13.06
N GLY A 255 -7.29 -14.98 -12.79
CA GLY A 255 -6.01 -15.18 -12.12
C GLY A 255 -6.18 -15.59 -10.64
N ASP A 256 -5.35 -16.53 -10.19
CA ASP A 256 -5.38 -17.04 -8.82
C ASP A 256 -5.11 -15.94 -7.77
N VAL A 257 -5.96 -15.89 -6.74
CA VAL A 257 -5.96 -14.84 -5.69
C VAL A 257 -4.75 -14.93 -4.78
N PHE A 258 -4.24 -16.13 -4.49
CA PHE A 258 -3.07 -16.32 -3.65
C PHE A 258 -1.78 -15.91 -4.40
N ARG A 259 -1.72 -16.17 -5.71
CA ARG A 259 -0.65 -15.66 -6.56
C ARG A 259 -0.69 -14.13 -6.62
N LEU A 260 -1.88 -13.53 -6.77
CA LEU A 260 -2.04 -12.08 -6.72
C LEU A 260 -1.56 -11.50 -5.39
N GLN A 261 -1.95 -12.12 -4.25
CA GLN A 261 -1.48 -11.72 -2.92
C GLN A 261 0.04 -11.72 -2.84
N LYS A 262 0.69 -12.78 -3.32
CA LYS A 262 2.16 -12.89 -3.36
C LYS A 262 2.77 -11.81 -4.23
N ILE A 263 2.31 -11.64 -5.49
CA ILE A 263 2.83 -10.63 -6.42
C ILE A 263 2.71 -9.22 -5.84
N LEU A 264 1.57 -8.91 -5.24
CA LEU A 264 1.35 -7.60 -4.63
C LEU A 264 2.07 -7.42 -3.27
N GLY A 265 2.59 -8.48 -2.65
CA GLY A 265 3.24 -8.42 -1.35
C GLY A 265 2.28 -7.97 -0.25
N HIS A 266 1.05 -8.50 -0.24
CA HIS A 266 0.09 -8.29 0.83
C HIS A 266 0.37 -9.27 1.96
N SER A 267 0.66 -8.76 3.17
CA SER A 267 0.87 -9.59 4.37
C SER A 267 -0.43 -10.25 4.84
N ASP A 268 -1.58 -9.67 4.53
CA ASP A 268 -2.91 -10.14 4.90
C ASP A 268 -3.77 -10.32 3.64
N LEU A 269 -4.46 -11.46 3.58
CA LEU A 269 -5.38 -11.80 2.50
C LEU A 269 -6.59 -10.85 2.45
N THR A 270 -6.93 -10.21 3.57
CA THR A 270 -8.04 -9.26 3.68
C THR A 270 -7.94 -8.15 2.63
N VAL A 271 -6.72 -7.64 2.38
CA VAL A 271 -6.49 -6.59 1.38
C VAL A 271 -6.74 -7.10 -0.04
N THR A 272 -6.37 -8.36 -0.34
CA THR A 272 -6.62 -8.98 -1.65
C THR A 272 -8.09 -9.36 -1.81
N ARG A 273 -8.74 -9.83 -0.74
CA ARG A 273 -10.17 -10.14 -0.71
C ARG A 273 -11.04 -8.91 -1.07
N GLU A 274 -10.60 -7.70 -0.72
CA GLU A 274 -11.31 -6.49 -1.15
C GLU A 274 -11.43 -6.36 -2.67
N TYR A 275 -10.41 -6.78 -3.42
CA TYR A 275 -10.49 -6.79 -4.89
C TYR A 275 -11.44 -7.88 -5.40
N VAL A 276 -11.42 -9.07 -4.80
CA VAL A 276 -12.35 -10.14 -5.15
C VAL A 276 -13.79 -9.70 -4.91
N ASN A 277 -14.08 -9.12 -3.74
CA ASN A 277 -15.42 -8.64 -3.41
C ASN A 277 -15.90 -7.49 -4.33
N MET A 278 -14.98 -6.67 -4.85
CA MET A 278 -15.33 -5.55 -5.73
C MET A 278 -15.52 -5.98 -7.20
N PHE A 279 -14.77 -6.98 -7.66
CA PHE A 279 -14.65 -7.31 -9.08
C PHE A 279 -15.01 -8.76 -9.41
N GLY A 280 -15.14 -9.62 -8.39
CA GLY A 280 -15.49 -11.03 -8.55
C GLY A 280 -17.01 -11.27 -8.68
N GLN A 281 -17.73 -10.40 -9.39
CA GLN A 281 -19.19 -10.51 -9.51
C GLN A 281 -19.67 -11.66 -10.38
N ASP A 282 -18.78 -12.28 -11.14
CA ASP A 282 -19.17 -13.34 -12.06
C ASP A 282 -18.80 -14.72 -11.52
N LEU A 283 -19.59 -15.20 -10.55
CA LEU A 283 -19.49 -16.57 -10.03
C LEU A 283 -19.77 -17.63 -11.12
N GLN A 284 -20.35 -17.24 -12.26
CA GLN A 284 -20.62 -18.12 -13.39
C GLN A 284 -19.41 -18.27 -14.31
N LEU A 285 -18.49 -17.28 -14.28
CA LEU A 285 -17.29 -17.32 -15.11
C LEU A 285 -16.43 -18.53 -14.69
N ASP A 286 -16.17 -19.42 -15.62
CA ASP A 286 -15.42 -20.67 -15.39
C ASP A 286 -16.06 -21.69 -14.40
N PHE A 287 -17.32 -21.50 -13.93
CA PHE A 287 -17.95 -22.43 -13.01
C PHE A 287 -17.91 -23.87 -13.53
N ASP A 288 -18.27 -24.09 -14.80
CA ASP A 288 -18.27 -25.42 -15.44
C ASP A 288 -16.85 -25.99 -15.58
N ARG A 289 -15.83 -25.12 -15.69
CA ARG A 289 -14.42 -25.53 -15.75
C ARG A 289 -13.93 -26.12 -14.44
N PHE A 290 -14.39 -25.58 -13.32
CA PHE A 290 -13.99 -26.01 -11.98
C PHE A 290 -15.00 -26.96 -11.35
N ASN A 291 -16.17 -27.17 -11.97
CA ASN A 291 -17.21 -28.04 -11.46
C ASN A 291 -16.75 -29.52 -11.54
N PRO A 292 -16.67 -30.24 -10.41
CA PRO A 292 -16.21 -31.65 -10.41
C PRO A 292 -17.08 -32.54 -11.31
N LEU A 293 -18.39 -32.31 -11.37
CA LEU A 293 -19.30 -33.12 -12.18
C LEU A 293 -19.00 -33.01 -13.68
N ASP A 294 -18.71 -31.79 -14.16
CA ASP A 294 -18.41 -31.55 -15.57
C ASP A 294 -17.04 -32.08 -15.97
N ASN A 295 -16.09 -32.04 -15.06
CA ASN A 295 -14.75 -32.60 -15.27
C ASN A 295 -14.79 -34.12 -15.39
N VAL A 296 -15.53 -34.83 -14.53
CA VAL A 296 -15.72 -36.27 -14.61
C VAL A 296 -16.42 -36.69 -15.92
N LYS A 297 -17.41 -35.92 -16.39
CA LYS A 297 -18.10 -36.16 -17.67
C LYS A 297 -17.17 -35.97 -18.87
N LYS A 298 -16.25 -35.01 -18.82
CA LYS A 298 -15.26 -34.78 -19.90
C LYS A 298 -14.29 -35.96 -20.04
N GLU A 299 -13.81 -36.50 -18.93
CA GLU A 299 -12.94 -37.69 -18.93
C GLU A 299 -13.63 -38.91 -19.53
N ARG A 300 -14.90 -39.21 -19.17
CA ARG A 300 -15.67 -40.25 -19.79
C ARG A 300 -15.82 -40.10 -21.29
N ARG A 301 -16.13 -38.91 -21.81
CA ARG A 301 -16.25 -38.64 -23.28
C ARG A 301 -14.92 -38.85 -24.01
N SER A 302 -13.77 -38.60 -23.38
CA SER A 302 -12.44 -38.84 -23.97
C SER A 302 -12.10 -40.31 -24.12
N LEU A 303 -12.58 -41.15 -23.17
CA LEU A 303 -12.38 -42.58 -23.18
C LEU A 303 -13.24 -43.28 -24.27
N TRP A 304 -14.45 -42.78 -24.59
CA TRP A 304 -15.33 -43.37 -25.61
C TRP A 304 -14.99 -42.95 -27.04
N LYS A 305 -14.08 -41.98 -27.24
CA LYS A 305 -13.58 -41.59 -28.57
C LYS A 305 -12.30 -42.33 -29.01
N LYS A 306 -11.80 -43.25 -28.21
CA LYS A 306 -10.58 -44.01 -28.47
C LYS A 306 -10.82 -45.49 -28.80
N ASN A 307 -12.10 -45.89 -29.00
CA ASN A 307 -12.50 -47.23 -29.48
C ASN A 307 -13.13 -47.11 -30.87
#